data_c5c95a7f7a6c7bad5c69660b33747e18
#
_entry.id   c5c95a7f7a6c7bad5c69660b33747e18
#
_cell.length_a   1.000
_cell.length_b   1.000
_cell.length_c   1.000
_cell.angle_alpha   90.00
_cell.angle_beta   90.00
_cell.angle_gamma   90.00
#
_symmetry.space_group_name_H-M   'P 1'
#
loop_
_entity.id
_entity.type
_entity.pdbx_description
1 polymer ?
#
loop_
_entity_poly.entity_id
_entity_poly.type
_entity_poly.pdbx_seq_one_letter_code
_entity_poly.pdbx_strand_id
1 'polypeptide(L)'
;MLAPPPPPKATPRKADSVVVVKSKRELHLMHDGEPFRTYKVALGARPTGHKERQGDNRTPEGQYVLDRRNPGSRFYKSIHISYPNAEDRASARARGVDPGGLIMIHGLAPDIRDLGPDHRLWDWTNGCIAVTNREMDEIWALIDMGT
;
A
#
# COMPACT_ATOMS: atom_id res chain seq x y z
N MET A 1 26.14 -31.66 -26.01
CA MET A 1 24.72 -31.27 -25.90
C MET A 1 24.56 -30.47 -24.62
N LEU A 2 23.96 -29.28 -24.71
CA LEU A 2 23.71 -28.48 -23.53
C LEU A 2 22.38 -28.90 -22.87
N ALA A 3 22.35 -28.86 -21.54
CA ALA A 3 21.13 -29.09 -20.80
C ALA A 3 20.14 -27.96 -21.07
N PRO A 4 18.81 -28.21 -21.09
CA PRO A 4 17.83 -27.16 -21.23
C PRO A 4 17.92 -26.21 -20.03
N PRO A 5 17.58 -24.91 -20.21
CA PRO A 5 17.56 -23.99 -19.07
C PRO A 5 16.53 -24.44 -18.03
N PRO A 6 16.74 -24.15 -16.74
CA PRO A 6 15.76 -24.48 -15.73
C PRO A 6 14.44 -23.76 -16.01
N PRO A 7 13.29 -24.35 -15.63
CA PRO A 7 12.02 -23.66 -15.81
C PRO A 7 11.98 -22.39 -14.94
N PRO A 8 11.24 -21.35 -15.36
CA PRO A 8 11.07 -20.16 -14.54
C PRO A 8 10.42 -20.55 -13.20
N LYS A 9 10.77 -19.84 -12.14
CA LYS A 9 10.13 -20.03 -10.83
C LYS A 9 8.62 -19.76 -10.97
N ALA A 10 7.82 -20.66 -10.40
CA ALA A 10 6.38 -20.47 -10.37
C ALA A 10 6.05 -19.23 -9.52
N THR A 11 5.00 -18.47 -9.92
CA THR A 11 4.48 -17.38 -9.11
C THR A 11 3.98 -17.93 -7.77
N PRO A 12 4.41 -17.39 -6.63
CA PRO A 12 3.90 -17.82 -5.33
C PRO A 12 2.38 -17.57 -5.23
N ARG A 13 1.70 -18.40 -4.44
CA ARG A 13 0.26 -18.23 -4.20
C ARG A 13 -0.04 -16.95 -3.44
N LYS A 14 0.81 -16.59 -2.48
CA LYS A 14 0.62 -15.45 -1.58
C LYS A 14 1.92 -14.72 -1.35
N ALA A 15 1.80 -13.42 -1.10
CA ALA A 15 2.90 -12.64 -0.58
C ALA A 15 3.10 -12.94 0.91
N ASP A 16 4.33 -12.99 1.36
CA ASP A 16 4.67 -13.05 2.79
C ASP A 16 4.98 -11.66 3.36
N SER A 17 5.22 -10.67 2.52
CA SER A 17 5.38 -9.28 2.91
C SER A 17 5.08 -8.34 1.75
N VAL A 18 4.90 -7.06 2.08
CA VAL A 18 4.68 -5.99 1.11
C VAL A 18 5.69 -4.90 1.38
N VAL A 19 6.38 -4.43 0.34
CA VAL A 19 7.32 -3.32 0.46
C VAL A 19 6.85 -2.17 -0.42
N VAL A 20 6.71 -0.99 0.19
CA VAL A 20 6.39 0.23 -0.54
C VAL A 20 7.62 1.13 -0.56
N VAL A 21 8.14 1.40 -1.75
CA VAL A 21 9.27 2.31 -1.94
C VAL A 21 8.70 3.65 -2.39
N LYS A 22 8.51 4.55 -1.44
CA LYS A 22 7.82 5.84 -1.66
C LYS A 22 8.50 6.68 -2.74
N SER A 23 9.83 6.77 -2.71
CA SER A 23 10.59 7.56 -3.69
C SER A 23 10.40 7.09 -5.13
N LYS A 24 10.11 5.82 -5.32
CA LYS A 24 9.86 5.22 -6.63
C LYS A 24 8.37 5.10 -6.96
N ARG A 25 7.47 5.39 -6.04
CA ARG A 25 6.03 5.16 -6.15
C ARG A 25 5.74 3.73 -6.55
N GLU A 26 6.37 2.77 -5.87
CA GLU A 26 6.21 1.34 -6.15
C GLU A 26 5.75 0.58 -4.92
N LEU A 27 4.84 -0.37 -5.15
CA LEU A 27 4.42 -1.37 -4.17
C LEU A 27 4.83 -2.73 -4.70
N HIS A 28 5.60 -3.47 -3.91
CA HIS A 28 6.08 -4.80 -4.26
C HIS A 28 5.42 -5.84 -3.38
N LEU A 29 4.84 -6.88 -4.00
CA LEU A 29 4.46 -8.10 -3.29
C LEU A 29 5.69 -9.00 -3.24
N MET A 30 6.10 -9.37 -2.03
CA MET A 30 7.33 -10.12 -1.79
C MET A 30 7.03 -11.55 -1.38
N HIS A 31 7.91 -12.47 -1.76
CA HIS A 31 7.94 -13.84 -1.29
C HIS A 31 9.39 -14.31 -1.19
N ASP A 32 9.77 -14.84 -0.03
CA ASP A 32 11.13 -15.29 0.25
C ASP A 32 12.19 -14.23 -0.09
N GLY A 33 11.91 -12.97 0.23
CA GLY A 33 12.82 -11.85 0.02
C GLY A 33 12.90 -11.33 -1.40
N GLU A 34 12.08 -11.83 -2.33
CA GLU A 34 12.08 -11.39 -3.73
C GLU A 34 10.72 -10.85 -4.14
N PRO A 35 10.67 -9.74 -4.92
CA PRO A 35 9.41 -9.25 -5.46
C PRO A 35 8.92 -10.14 -6.61
N PHE A 36 7.62 -10.48 -6.60
CA PHE A 36 7.01 -11.23 -7.70
C PHE A 36 5.89 -10.46 -8.38
N ARG A 37 5.47 -9.33 -7.81
CA ARG A 37 4.55 -8.37 -8.42
C ARG A 37 4.98 -6.97 -8.01
N THR A 38 4.93 -6.04 -8.94
CA THR A 38 5.25 -4.63 -8.68
C THR A 38 4.17 -3.76 -9.31
N TYR A 39 3.67 -2.81 -8.54
CA TYR A 39 2.65 -1.86 -8.98
C TYR A 39 3.14 -0.44 -8.79
N LYS A 40 2.85 0.43 -9.74
CA LYS A 40 3.00 1.87 -9.54
C LYS A 40 1.81 2.39 -8.74
N VAL A 41 2.06 3.30 -7.82
CA VAL A 41 1.05 3.78 -6.88
C VAL A 41 1.03 5.30 -6.81
N ALA A 42 -0.11 5.84 -6.36
CA ALA A 42 -0.19 7.21 -5.88
C ALA A 42 -0.13 7.19 -4.34
N LEU A 43 0.47 8.21 -3.77
CA LEU A 43 0.71 8.35 -2.33
C LEU A 43 -0.01 9.58 -1.79
N GLY A 44 0.22 9.88 -0.52
CA GLY A 44 -0.24 11.11 0.10
C GLY A 44 0.27 12.34 -0.63
N ALA A 45 -0.50 13.41 -0.64
CA ALA A 45 -0.19 14.63 -1.40
C ALA A 45 1.14 15.27 -0.98
N ARG A 46 1.65 14.96 0.21
CA ARG A 46 2.97 15.39 0.70
C ARG A 46 3.75 14.15 1.14
N PRO A 47 4.23 13.32 0.21
CA PRO A 47 4.72 11.97 0.54
C PRO A 47 6.08 11.96 1.25
N THR A 48 6.85 13.02 1.20
CA THR A 48 8.18 13.07 1.80
C THR A 48 8.09 13.13 3.33
N GLY A 49 8.76 12.18 3.98
CA GLY A 49 8.78 12.07 5.44
C GLY A 49 7.67 11.18 5.99
N HIS A 50 7.87 10.75 7.23
CA HIS A 50 6.93 9.90 7.93
C HIS A 50 5.68 10.68 8.34
N LYS A 51 4.51 10.04 8.26
CA LYS A 51 3.27 10.61 8.77
C LYS A 51 3.36 10.79 10.28
N GLU A 52 2.99 11.98 10.76
CA GLU A 52 3.09 12.34 12.17
C GLU A 52 1.77 12.76 12.78
N ARG A 53 0.84 13.28 11.98
CA ARG A 53 -0.43 13.81 12.46
C ARG A 53 -1.51 13.77 11.39
N GLN A 54 -2.76 13.85 11.85
CA GLN A 54 -3.91 13.94 10.95
C GLN A 54 -3.80 15.20 10.08
N GLY A 55 -4.09 15.05 8.80
CA GLY A 55 -4.12 16.17 7.87
C GLY A 55 -2.77 16.57 7.28
N ASP A 56 -1.67 15.88 7.62
CA ASP A 56 -0.35 16.19 7.05
C ASP A 56 -0.16 15.66 5.62
N ASN A 57 -1.09 14.85 5.13
CA ASN A 57 -1.07 14.25 3.79
C ASN A 57 0.19 13.43 3.50
N ARG A 58 0.80 12.88 4.55
CA ARG A 58 1.97 12.02 4.43
C ARG A 58 1.55 10.56 4.54
N THR A 59 2.25 9.71 3.79
CA THR A 59 2.15 8.26 3.94
C THR A 59 3.14 7.80 5.01
N PRO A 60 2.72 6.93 5.96
CA PRO A 60 3.62 6.43 7.00
C PRO A 60 4.88 5.75 6.44
N GLU A 61 5.94 5.78 7.23
CA GLU A 61 7.18 5.03 7.00
C GLU A 61 7.43 4.12 8.19
N GLY A 62 7.98 2.94 7.96
CA GLY A 62 8.25 1.96 8.99
C GLY A 62 7.59 0.63 8.71
N GLN A 63 7.45 -0.19 9.74
CA GLN A 63 6.87 -1.51 9.63
C GLN A 63 5.47 -1.54 10.24
N TYR A 64 4.53 -2.08 9.48
CA TYR A 64 3.13 -2.17 9.87
C TYR A 64 2.57 -3.52 9.44
N VAL A 65 1.36 -3.83 9.90
CA VAL A 65 0.65 -5.06 9.56
C VAL A 65 -0.58 -4.69 8.73
N LEU A 66 -0.90 -5.50 7.75
CA LEU A 66 -2.14 -5.41 6.99
C LEU A 66 -3.19 -6.19 7.76
N ASP A 67 -4.07 -5.49 8.49
CA ASP A 67 -4.86 -6.07 9.57
C ASP A 67 -6.35 -6.23 9.30
N ARG A 68 -6.91 -5.55 8.30
CA ARG A 68 -8.34 -5.62 7.98
C ARG A 68 -8.61 -5.42 6.51
N ARG A 69 -9.64 -6.13 6.02
CA ARG A 69 -10.19 -5.93 4.69
C ARG A 69 -11.52 -5.21 4.75
N ASN A 70 -11.77 -4.35 3.76
CA ASN A 70 -13.08 -3.75 3.56
C ASN A 70 -13.51 -3.91 2.09
N PRO A 71 -14.39 -4.91 1.78
CA PRO A 71 -14.88 -5.09 0.43
C PRO A 71 -15.90 -4.03 0.00
N GLY A 72 -16.45 -3.28 0.96
CA GLY A 72 -17.41 -2.20 0.71
C GLY A 72 -16.83 -0.81 0.80
N SER A 73 -15.52 -0.65 0.58
CA SER A 73 -14.85 0.64 0.62
C SER A 73 -15.40 1.59 -0.45
N ARG A 74 -15.50 2.89 -0.12
CA ARG A 74 -15.81 3.92 -1.11
C ARG A 74 -14.75 4.03 -2.21
N PHE A 75 -13.57 3.47 -1.99
CA PHE A 75 -12.47 3.38 -2.94
C PHE A 75 -12.39 1.99 -3.57
N TYR A 76 -13.52 1.38 -3.83
CA TYR A 76 -13.69 0.04 -4.40
C TYR A 76 -13.45 -1.07 -3.37
N LYS A 77 -12.20 -1.34 -3.01
CA LYS A 77 -11.77 -2.25 -1.95
C LYS A 77 -10.61 -1.62 -1.21
N SER A 78 -10.48 -1.91 0.07
CA SER A 78 -9.35 -1.42 0.85
C SER A 78 -8.82 -2.46 1.81
N ILE A 79 -7.51 -2.37 2.08
CA ILE A 79 -6.80 -3.17 3.08
C ILE A 79 -6.16 -2.19 4.05
N HIS A 80 -6.53 -2.27 5.32
CA HIS A 80 -6.07 -1.37 6.36
C HIS A 80 -4.63 -1.68 6.76
N ILE A 81 -3.84 -0.63 6.93
CA ILE A 81 -2.48 -0.67 7.46
C ILE A 81 -2.54 -0.26 8.93
N SER A 82 -1.82 -0.96 9.81
CA SER A 82 -1.90 -0.79 11.27
C SER A 82 -1.23 0.50 11.79
N TYR A 83 -1.34 1.59 11.05
CA TYR A 83 -0.96 2.93 11.50
C TYR A 83 -2.15 3.57 12.24
N PRO A 84 -1.97 4.27 13.37
CA PRO A 84 -0.71 4.47 14.11
C PRO A 84 -0.36 3.24 14.95
N ASN A 85 0.94 2.92 15.02
CA ASN A 85 1.44 1.93 15.97
C ASN A 85 1.74 2.61 17.32
N ALA A 86 2.30 1.88 18.29
CA ALA A 86 2.58 2.40 19.62
C ALA A 86 3.55 3.59 19.59
N GLU A 87 4.60 3.53 18.77
CA GLU A 87 5.56 4.63 18.60
C GLU A 87 4.90 5.87 18.00
N ASP A 88 4.06 5.67 16.98
CA ASP A 88 3.34 6.76 16.34
C ASP A 88 2.43 7.48 17.32
N ARG A 89 1.72 6.72 18.16
CA ARG A 89 0.84 7.28 19.20
C ARG A 89 1.62 8.05 20.25
N ALA A 90 2.75 7.50 20.70
CA ALA A 90 3.60 8.15 21.70
C ALA A 90 4.17 9.46 21.17
N SER A 91 4.65 9.47 19.93
CA SER A 91 5.18 10.66 19.28
C SER A 91 4.10 11.76 19.14
N ALA A 92 2.91 11.38 18.70
CA ALA A 92 1.79 12.31 18.56
C ALA A 92 1.37 12.88 19.92
N ARG A 93 1.31 12.05 20.95
CA ARG A 93 0.98 12.48 22.32
C ARG A 93 2.00 13.48 22.84
N ALA A 94 3.29 13.21 22.61
CA ALA A 94 4.36 14.13 23.04
C ALA A 94 4.26 15.49 22.34
N ARG A 95 3.71 15.54 21.14
CA ARG A 95 3.51 16.78 20.39
C ARG A 95 2.13 17.42 20.59
N GLY A 96 1.25 16.76 21.33
CA GLY A 96 -0.11 17.25 21.55
C GLY A 96 -0.99 17.24 20.29
N VAL A 97 -0.76 16.30 19.37
CA VAL A 97 -1.51 16.19 18.12
C VAL A 97 -2.16 14.82 17.98
N ASP A 98 -3.20 14.76 17.12
CA ASP A 98 -3.84 13.49 16.73
C ASP A 98 -2.98 12.86 15.62
N PRO A 99 -2.55 11.61 15.76
CA PRO A 99 -1.75 10.96 14.72
C PRO A 99 -2.54 10.70 13.42
N GLY A 100 -3.88 10.72 13.48
CA GLY A 100 -4.73 10.30 12.38
C GLY A 100 -4.86 8.79 12.31
N GLY A 101 -5.33 8.30 11.19
CA GLY A 101 -5.54 6.87 10.96
C GLY A 101 -6.15 6.65 9.59
N LEU A 102 -6.83 5.51 9.41
CA LEU A 102 -7.47 5.14 8.14
C LEU A 102 -6.49 5.16 6.96
N ILE A 103 -5.28 4.68 7.21
CA ILE A 103 -4.27 4.49 6.17
C ILE A 103 -4.49 3.10 5.56
N MET A 104 -4.69 3.07 4.26
CA MET A 104 -5.10 1.86 3.54
C MET A 104 -4.39 1.77 2.19
N ILE A 105 -4.27 0.54 1.70
CA ILE A 105 -4.07 0.28 0.28
C ILE A 105 -5.47 0.18 -0.31
N HIS A 106 -5.80 0.97 -1.33
CA HIS A 106 -7.14 0.98 -1.90
C HIS A 106 -7.15 1.20 -3.41
N GLY A 107 -8.29 0.89 -4.01
CA GLY A 107 -8.55 1.18 -5.42
C GLY A 107 -9.06 2.60 -5.62
N LEU A 108 -9.87 2.79 -6.65
CA LEU A 108 -10.35 4.10 -7.09
C LEU A 108 -11.86 4.21 -6.86
N ALA A 109 -12.28 5.34 -6.29
CA ALA A 109 -13.69 5.68 -6.15
C ALA A 109 -14.37 5.79 -7.53
N PRO A 110 -15.70 5.61 -7.61
CA PRO A 110 -16.41 5.60 -8.90
C PRO A 110 -16.20 6.86 -9.75
N ASP A 111 -15.99 8.01 -9.11
CA ASP A 111 -15.80 9.29 -9.81
C ASP A 111 -14.44 9.42 -10.49
N ILE A 112 -13.45 8.63 -10.10
CA ILE A 112 -12.10 8.69 -10.66
C ILE A 112 -11.61 7.36 -11.25
N ARG A 113 -12.41 6.29 -11.17
CA ARG A 113 -11.98 4.97 -11.65
C ARG A 113 -11.64 4.95 -13.14
N ASP A 114 -12.27 5.81 -13.93
CA ASP A 114 -12.05 5.88 -15.37
C ASP A 114 -10.69 6.50 -15.73
N LEU A 115 -10.01 7.14 -14.76
CA LEU A 115 -8.64 7.58 -14.97
C LEU A 115 -7.70 6.37 -15.17
N GLY A 116 -8.05 5.20 -14.61
CA GLY A 116 -7.21 4.02 -14.67
C GLY A 116 -5.79 4.32 -14.22
N PRO A 117 -4.75 3.86 -14.97
CA PRO A 117 -3.35 4.13 -14.59
C PRO A 117 -2.99 5.61 -14.49
N ASP A 118 -3.73 6.50 -15.12
CA ASP A 118 -3.44 7.94 -15.10
C ASP A 118 -3.68 8.57 -13.72
N HIS A 119 -4.40 7.90 -12.80
CA HIS A 119 -4.60 8.40 -11.44
C HIS A 119 -3.26 8.67 -10.74
N ARG A 120 -2.21 7.95 -11.09
CA ARG A 120 -0.89 8.02 -10.47
C ARG A 120 0.06 9.03 -11.08
N LEU A 121 -0.44 9.88 -12.00
CA LEU A 121 0.34 11.00 -12.52
C LEU A 121 0.64 12.05 -11.45
N TRP A 122 -0.08 12.01 -10.34
CA TRP A 122 0.19 12.85 -9.17
C TRP A 122 -0.20 12.11 -7.89
N ASP A 123 0.41 12.51 -6.77
CA ASP A 123 0.08 12.02 -5.43
C ASP A 123 -1.15 12.80 -4.95
N TRP A 124 -2.28 12.10 -4.77
CA TRP A 124 -3.58 12.74 -4.53
C TRP A 124 -4.27 12.29 -3.25
N THR A 125 -3.72 11.33 -2.50
CA THR A 125 -4.38 10.79 -1.33
C THR A 125 -4.11 11.62 -0.07
N ASN A 126 -4.83 11.30 1.01
CA ASN A 126 -4.57 11.89 2.34
C ASN A 126 -3.54 11.08 3.14
N GLY A 127 -2.79 10.20 2.50
CA GLY A 127 -1.78 9.34 3.11
C GLY A 127 -1.88 7.87 2.71
N CYS A 128 -3.00 7.46 2.14
CA CYS A 128 -3.21 6.11 1.65
C CYS A 128 -2.36 5.81 0.41
N ILE A 129 -2.28 4.52 0.08
CA ILE A 129 -1.59 4.03 -1.11
C ILE A 129 -2.65 3.59 -2.11
N ALA A 130 -2.73 4.26 -3.25
CA ALA A 130 -3.77 4.02 -4.25
C ALA A 130 -3.24 3.28 -5.47
N VAL A 131 -4.01 2.31 -5.92
CA VAL A 131 -3.77 1.50 -7.12
C VAL A 131 -5.04 1.49 -7.97
N THR A 132 -4.96 0.97 -9.19
CA THR A 132 -6.18 0.78 -10.00
C THR A 132 -7.05 -0.32 -9.40
N ASN A 133 -8.33 -0.35 -9.79
CA ASN A 133 -9.25 -1.39 -9.29
C ASN A 133 -8.80 -2.80 -9.68
N ARG A 134 -8.27 -2.96 -10.89
CA ARG A 134 -7.75 -4.25 -11.34
C ARG A 134 -6.55 -4.68 -10.49
N GLU A 135 -5.63 -3.76 -10.23
CA GLU A 135 -4.47 -4.04 -9.37
C GLU A 135 -4.92 -4.36 -7.95
N MET A 136 -5.94 -3.66 -7.45
CA MET A 136 -6.50 -3.94 -6.13
C MET A 136 -7.07 -5.35 -6.02
N ASP A 137 -7.72 -5.85 -7.07
CA ASP A 137 -8.23 -7.23 -7.11
C ASP A 137 -7.09 -8.24 -7.02
N GLU A 138 -5.97 -8.02 -7.72
CA GLU A 138 -4.79 -8.87 -7.63
C GLU A 138 -4.19 -8.85 -6.21
N ILE A 139 -3.99 -7.67 -5.66
CA ILE A 139 -3.43 -7.49 -4.32
C ILE A 139 -4.33 -8.19 -3.28
N TRP A 140 -5.64 -8.02 -3.40
CA TRP A 140 -6.61 -8.66 -2.52
C TRP A 140 -6.50 -10.19 -2.52
N ALA A 141 -6.29 -10.77 -3.70
CA ALA A 141 -6.17 -12.22 -3.86
C ALA A 141 -4.83 -12.76 -3.36
N LEU A 142 -3.77 -11.96 -3.39
CA LEU A 142 -2.40 -12.41 -3.14
C LEU A 142 -1.90 -12.10 -1.72
N ILE A 143 -2.68 -11.42 -0.89
CA ILE A 143 -2.29 -11.05 0.48
C ILE A 143 -3.28 -11.64 1.47
N ASP A 144 -2.77 -12.27 2.53
CA ASP A 144 -3.58 -12.63 3.69
C ASP A 144 -3.46 -11.56 4.77
N MET A 145 -4.50 -11.42 5.60
CA MET A 145 -4.44 -10.50 6.73
C MET A 145 -3.41 -10.98 7.75
N GLY A 146 -2.70 -10.01 8.34
CA GLY A 146 -1.57 -10.28 9.22
C GLY A 146 -0.22 -10.22 8.52
N THR A 147 -0.23 -9.97 7.20
CA THR A 147 1.01 -9.81 6.42
C THR A 147 1.72 -8.50 6.74
#